data_b0374af79ba599074638bb9b7227ef0a
#
_entry.id   b0374af79ba599074638bb9b7227ef0a
#
_cell.length_a   1.000
_cell.length_b   1.000
_cell.length_c   1.000
_cell.angle_alpha   90.00
_cell.angle_beta   90.00
_cell.angle_gamma   90.00
#
_symmetry.space_group_name_H-M   'P 1'
#
loop_
_entity.id
_entity.type
_entity.pdbx_description
1 polymer ?
#
loop_
_entity_poly.entity_id
_entity_poly.type
_entity_poly.pdbx_seq_one_letter_code
_entity_poly.pdbx_strand_id
1 'polypeptide(L)'
;MNIIETIIEGVYLIKPKIFKDERGYFFESFNQKEINKKTNVSFVQDNQSLSSKDILRGLHFQKPPFAQDKLVIVIKGSVLDVVVDIRINSKTYGKYIFEELNEDNHHQLFIPIGMAHGFLSLENHTIFSYKCSNFYNKESEGTIKWNDPDLNIKWPVSNPILSEKDENAKKFSSFVSPF
;
A
#
# COMPACT_ATOMS: atom_id res chain seq x y z
N MET A 1 15.36 12.78 2.21
CA MET A 1 14.05 12.10 2.28
C MET A 1 13.12 12.99 3.08
N ASN A 2 11.94 13.32 2.55
CA ASN A 2 10.92 14.12 3.25
C ASN A 2 9.75 13.18 3.61
N ILE A 3 9.44 13.05 4.90
CA ILE A 3 8.39 12.14 5.42
C ILE A 3 7.23 13.00 5.91
N ILE A 4 6.08 12.87 5.23
CA ILE A 4 4.88 13.70 5.41
C ILE A 4 3.80 12.85 6.05
N GLU A 5 3.20 13.33 7.12
CA GLU A 5 2.05 12.69 7.77
C GLU A 5 0.81 12.84 6.89
N THR A 6 0.03 11.75 6.77
CA THR A 6 -1.26 11.78 6.09
C THR A 6 -2.39 12.02 7.11
N ILE A 7 -3.64 12.06 6.65
CA ILE A 7 -4.81 12.17 7.54
C ILE A 7 -5.06 10.89 8.36
N ILE A 8 -4.45 9.76 7.98
CA ILE A 8 -4.52 8.50 8.73
C ILE A 8 -3.24 8.37 9.55
N GLU A 9 -3.39 8.39 10.88
CA GLU A 9 -2.27 8.31 11.82
C GLU A 9 -1.37 7.10 11.55
N GLY A 10 -0.07 7.37 11.45
CA GLY A 10 0.97 6.37 11.19
C GLY A 10 1.18 6.03 9.71
N VAL A 11 0.34 6.49 8.80
CA VAL A 11 0.57 6.39 7.35
C VAL A 11 1.36 7.61 6.88
N TYR A 12 2.50 7.37 6.24
CA TYR A 12 3.41 8.44 5.79
C TYR A 12 3.62 8.39 4.28
N LEU A 13 3.45 9.55 3.63
CA LEU A 13 3.95 9.77 2.28
C LEU A 13 5.42 10.17 2.34
N ILE A 14 6.26 9.43 1.63
CA ILE A 14 7.71 9.63 1.62
C ILE A 14 8.13 10.12 0.25
N LYS A 15 8.74 11.30 0.21
CA LYS A 15 9.29 11.91 -1.01
C LYS A 15 10.81 11.86 -0.94
N PRO A 16 11.48 11.03 -1.77
CA PRO A 16 12.93 10.94 -1.79
C PRO A 16 13.55 12.24 -2.34
N LYS A 17 14.78 12.51 -1.95
CA LYS A 17 15.58 13.53 -2.63
C LYS A 17 16.23 12.90 -3.86
N ILE A 18 15.86 13.40 -5.03
CA ILE A 18 16.34 12.89 -6.33
C ILE A 18 17.47 13.80 -6.81
N PHE A 19 18.58 13.20 -7.21
CA PHE A 19 19.74 13.87 -7.80
C PHE A 19 19.77 13.51 -9.29
N LYS A 20 19.65 14.51 -10.17
CA LYS A 20 19.65 14.34 -11.62
C LYS A 20 20.90 14.93 -12.23
N ASP A 21 21.51 14.24 -13.20
CA ASP A 21 22.60 14.71 -14.06
C ASP A 21 22.45 14.11 -15.47
N GLU A 22 23.46 14.32 -16.37
CA GLU A 22 23.46 13.83 -17.75
C GLU A 22 23.42 12.29 -17.88
N ARG A 23 23.73 11.55 -16.79
CA ARG A 23 23.69 10.07 -16.75
C ARG A 23 22.32 9.53 -16.32
N GLY A 24 21.37 10.39 -15.88
CA GLY A 24 20.08 10.01 -15.37
C GLY A 24 19.83 10.53 -13.97
N TYR A 25 19.40 9.67 -13.04
CA TYR A 25 19.11 10.06 -11.66
C TYR A 25 19.66 9.06 -10.65
N PHE A 26 19.85 9.56 -9.43
CA PHE A 26 20.17 8.78 -8.25
C PHE A 26 19.32 9.23 -7.06
N PHE A 27 18.82 8.31 -6.26
CA PHE A 27 18.23 8.59 -4.96
C PHE A 27 18.38 7.40 -4.01
N GLU A 28 18.31 7.65 -2.70
CA GLU A 28 18.18 6.58 -1.72
C GLU A 28 16.73 6.05 -1.75
N SER A 29 16.52 4.88 -2.32
CA SER A 29 15.21 4.23 -2.36
C SER A 29 14.79 3.66 -1.01
N PHE A 30 15.74 3.39 -0.12
CA PHE A 30 15.51 2.94 1.24
C PHE A 30 16.65 3.34 2.16
N ASN A 31 16.32 3.82 3.34
CA ASN A 31 17.27 4.07 4.42
C ASN A 31 16.58 3.80 5.76
N GLN A 32 16.92 2.68 6.42
CA GLN A 32 16.32 2.25 7.68
C GLN A 32 16.41 3.33 8.78
N LYS A 33 17.54 4.04 8.86
CA LYS A 33 17.75 5.10 9.86
C LYS A 33 16.78 6.28 9.63
N GLU A 34 16.55 6.65 8.38
CA GLU A 34 15.63 7.73 8.03
C GLU A 34 14.17 7.34 8.32
N ILE A 35 13.77 6.14 7.94
CA ILE A 35 12.42 5.60 8.22
C ILE A 35 12.17 5.54 9.73
N ASN A 36 13.16 5.10 10.51
CA ASN A 36 13.01 4.96 11.96
C ASN A 36 13.02 6.30 12.73
N LYS A 37 13.18 7.42 12.06
CA LYS A 37 12.87 8.73 12.67
C LYS A 37 11.37 8.93 12.96
N LYS A 38 10.50 8.20 12.23
CA LYS A 38 9.05 8.28 12.36
C LYS A 38 8.41 6.94 12.73
N THR A 39 9.13 5.83 12.58
CA THR A 39 8.65 4.47 12.84
C THR A 39 9.66 3.74 13.73
N ASN A 40 9.28 2.61 14.26
CA ASN A 40 10.22 1.70 14.95
C ASN A 40 10.15 0.32 14.29
N VAL A 41 10.27 0.29 12.96
CA VAL A 41 10.02 -0.89 12.13
C VAL A 41 11.30 -1.37 11.47
N SER A 42 11.51 -2.68 11.44
CA SER A 42 12.55 -3.33 10.64
C SER A 42 11.90 -4.18 9.57
N PHE A 43 12.41 -4.12 8.34
CA PHE A 43 11.89 -4.89 7.22
C PHE A 43 12.68 -6.18 7.02
N VAL A 44 11.96 -7.29 6.76
CA VAL A 44 12.52 -8.64 6.68
C VAL A 44 12.19 -9.39 5.39
N GLN A 45 11.29 -8.83 4.55
CA GLN A 45 10.86 -9.46 3.29
C GLN A 45 10.61 -8.39 2.24
N ASP A 46 11.08 -8.63 1.02
CA ASP A 46 10.77 -7.82 -0.16
C ASP A 46 9.90 -8.62 -1.13
N ASN A 47 8.92 -7.96 -1.73
CA ASN A 47 8.05 -8.51 -2.74
C ASN A 47 8.01 -7.60 -3.97
N GLN A 48 7.81 -8.18 -5.15
CA GLN A 48 7.63 -7.45 -6.39
C GLN A 48 6.55 -8.08 -7.24
N SER A 49 5.74 -7.27 -7.90
CA SER A 49 4.73 -7.70 -8.86
C SER A 49 4.85 -6.93 -10.16
N LEU A 50 4.47 -7.60 -11.27
CA LEU A 50 4.23 -6.99 -12.58
C LEU A 50 2.72 -7.00 -12.83
N SER A 51 2.17 -5.88 -13.29
CA SER A 51 0.74 -5.74 -13.59
C SER A 51 0.53 -5.01 -14.92
N SER A 52 -0.46 -5.43 -15.68
CA SER A 52 -0.99 -4.65 -16.79
C SER A 52 -1.95 -3.59 -16.28
N LYS A 53 -2.29 -2.63 -17.13
CA LYS A 53 -3.31 -1.61 -16.83
C LYS A 53 -4.61 -2.26 -16.38
N ASP A 54 -5.32 -1.58 -15.49
CA ASP A 54 -6.61 -1.96 -14.92
C ASP A 54 -6.58 -3.23 -14.03
N ILE A 55 -5.39 -3.79 -13.74
CA ILE A 55 -5.26 -4.80 -12.68
C ILE A 55 -5.37 -4.10 -11.32
N LEU A 56 -6.31 -4.58 -10.49
CA LEU A 56 -6.45 -4.16 -9.10
C LEU A 56 -6.09 -5.32 -8.18
N ARG A 57 -5.24 -5.06 -7.18
CA ARG A 57 -4.87 -6.01 -6.14
C ARG A 57 -5.23 -5.42 -4.78
N GLY A 58 -6.14 -6.05 -4.06
CA GLY A 58 -6.57 -5.54 -2.75
C GLY A 58 -8.04 -5.75 -2.44
N LEU A 59 -8.47 -5.33 -1.26
CA LEU A 59 -7.66 -4.71 -0.17
C LEU A 59 -7.12 -5.81 0.75
N HIS A 60 -5.82 -5.88 0.93
CA HIS A 60 -5.13 -6.97 1.63
C HIS A 60 -4.51 -6.53 2.96
N PHE A 61 -4.52 -7.43 3.94
CA PHE A 61 -3.81 -7.30 5.22
C PHE A 61 -3.41 -8.67 5.74
N GLN A 62 -2.55 -8.73 6.75
CA GLN A 62 -2.32 -9.93 7.56
C GLN A 62 -2.73 -9.67 9.01
N LYS A 63 -3.40 -10.65 9.61
CA LYS A 63 -3.80 -10.64 11.03
C LYS A 63 -2.60 -10.93 11.94
N PRO A 64 -2.62 -10.47 13.22
CA PRO A 64 -1.69 -10.97 14.20
C PRO A 64 -1.71 -12.52 14.31
N PRO A 65 -0.56 -13.18 14.60
CA PRO A 65 0.72 -12.57 14.93
C PRO A 65 1.59 -12.19 13.72
N PHE A 66 1.11 -12.39 12.48
CA PHE A 66 1.85 -12.12 11.24
C PHE A 66 1.50 -10.79 10.58
N ALA A 67 0.90 -9.86 11.34
CA ALA A 67 0.62 -8.52 10.85
C ALA A 67 1.89 -7.83 10.33
N GLN A 68 1.77 -7.02 9.27
CA GLN A 68 2.91 -6.44 8.55
C GLN A 68 2.74 -4.93 8.38
N ASP A 69 3.77 -4.18 8.74
CA ASP A 69 3.98 -2.86 8.17
C ASP A 69 4.53 -3.03 6.75
N LYS A 70 4.23 -2.09 5.88
CA LYS A 70 4.72 -2.11 4.49
C LYS A 70 5.36 -0.78 4.11
N LEU A 71 6.36 -0.83 3.24
CA LEU A 71 6.90 0.32 2.54
C LEU A 71 6.83 0.04 1.05
N VAL A 72 5.99 0.78 0.34
CA VAL A 72 5.65 0.50 -1.06
C VAL A 72 6.22 1.55 -2.00
N ILE A 73 6.60 1.14 -3.22
CA ILE A 73 7.13 2.00 -4.28
C ILE A 73 6.79 1.44 -5.66
N VAL A 74 6.59 2.31 -6.64
CA VAL A 74 6.55 1.95 -8.06
C VAL A 74 7.96 2.08 -8.65
N ILE A 75 8.45 1.00 -9.26
CA ILE A 75 9.75 0.97 -9.96
C ILE A 75 9.59 1.40 -11.40
N LYS A 76 8.47 1.01 -12.04
CA LYS A 76 8.10 1.33 -13.42
C LYS A 76 6.60 1.46 -13.55
N GLY A 77 6.14 2.40 -14.39
CA GLY A 77 4.73 2.69 -14.61
C GLY A 77 4.10 3.51 -13.49
N SER A 78 2.80 3.33 -13.26
CA SER A 78 2.02 4.13 -12.33
C SER A 78 0.91 3.31 -11.67
N VAL A 79 0.62 3.60 -10.40
CA VAL A 79 -0.52 3.04 -9.66
C VAL A 79 -1.28 4.13 -8.91
N LEU A 80 -2.59 3.92 -8.72
CA LEU A 80 -3.34 4.53 -7.63
C LEU A 80 -3.26 3.60 -6.44
N ASP A 81 -2.49 3.97 -5.43
CA ASP A 81 -2.31 3.22 -4.18
C ASP A 81 -3.34 3.66 -3.15
N VAL A 82 -3.99 2.70 -2.48
CA VAL A 82 -5.10 2.96 -1.54
C VAL A 82 -4.83 2.27 -0.22
N VAL A 83 -4.97 3.02 0.86
CA VAL A 83 -4.81 2.56 2.24
C VAL A 83 -6.08 2.86 3.02
N VAL A 84 -6.68 1.83 3.65
CA VAL A 84 -7.88 1.93 4.47
C VAL A 84 -7.52 1.63 5.92
N ASP A 85 -7.90 2.49 6.85
CA ASP A 85 -7.75 2.24 8.28
C ASP A 85 -8.77 1.21 8.76
N ILE A 86 -8.29 0.07 9.25
CA ILE A 86 -9.13 -1.00 9.79
C ILE A 86 -8.92 -1.22 11.30
N ARG A 87 -8.29 -0.30 12.00
CA ARG A 87 -8.13 -0.31 13.46
C ARG A 87 -9.42 0.15 14.13
N ILE A 88 -10.07 -0.75 14.89
CA ILE A 88 -11.44 -0.54 15.41
C ILE A 88 -11.58 0.68 16.32
N ASN A 89 -10.52 1.02 17.07
CA ASN A 89 -10.52 2.16 17.99
C ASN A 89 -9.93 3.44 17.37
N SER A 90 -9.61 3.43 16.08
CA SER A 90 -9.06 4.60 15.38
C SER A 90 -10.16 5.61 15.07
N LYS A 91 -9.84 6.91 15.20
CA LYS A 91 -10.71 8.01 14.75
C LYS A 91 -10.95 8.00 13.23
N THR A 92 -10.10 7.29 12.50
CA THR A 92 -10.17 7.14 11.03
C THR A 92 -10.60 5.74 10.59
N TYR A 93 -11.17 4.92 11.50
CA TYR A 93 -11.71 3.60 11.13
C TYR A 93 -12.66 3.69 9.93
N GLY A 94 -12.43 2.87 8.91
CA GLY A 94 -13.17 2.88 7.64
C GLY A 94 -12.88 4.06 6.72
N LYS A 95 -12.00 4.99 7.10
CA LYS A 95 -11.53 6.05 6.19
C LYS A 95 -10.37 5.52 5.35
N TYR A 96 -10.20 6.12 4.18
CA TYR A 96 -9.10 5.80 3.28
C TYR A 96 -8.37 7.03 2.79
N ILE A 97 -7.16 6.83 2.36
CA ILE A 97 -6.40 7.75 1.52
C ILE A 97 -6.06 7.05 0.21
N PHE A 98 -5.76 7.83 -0.81
CA PHE A 98 -5.13 7.35 -2.04
C PHE A 98 -3.98 8.29 -2.42
N GLU A 99 -2.96 7.70 -3.05
CA GLU A 99 -1.81 8.42 -3.58
C GLU A 99 -1.43 7.83 -4.95
N GLU A 100 -1.08 8.68 -5.90
CA GLU A 100 -0.48 8.22 -7.15
C GLU A 100 1.02 8.04 -6.95
N LEU A 101 1.46 6.79 -7.08
CA LEU A 101 2.86 6.41 -7.06
C LEU A 101 3.28 6.03 -8.47
N ASN A 102 4.38 6.60 -8.97
CA ASN A 102 4.86 6.33 -10.32
C ASN A 102 6.39 6.42 -10.44
N GLU A 103 6.91 6.00 -11.60
CA GLU A 103 8.34 5.99 -11.90
C GLU A 103 8.99 7.37 -12.01
N ASP A 104 8.20 8.44 -12.14
CA ASP A 104 8.70 9.81 -12.25
C ASP A 104 8.79 10.50 -10.89
N ASN A 105 7.77 10.29 -10.02
CA ASN A 105 7.73 10.93 -8.70
C ASN A 105 8.54 10.17 -7.64
N HIS A 106 8.76 8.86 -7.83
CA HIS A 106 9.43 7.95 -6.89
C HIS A 106 8.87 8.02 -5.46
N HIS A 107 7.64 8.50 -5.31
CA HIS A 107 7.00 8.56 -4.01
C HIS A 107 6.81 7.16 -3.44
N GLN A 108 6.80 7.09 -2.11
CA GLN A 108 6.57 5.83 -1.38
C GLN A 108 5.51 6.06 -0.32
N LEU A 109 4.77 5.02 0.04
CA LEU A 109 3.92 5.02 1.22
C LEU A 109 4.46 4.05 2.26
N PHE A 110 4.61 4.56 3.49
CA PHE A 110 4.72 3.70 4.66
C PHE A 110 3.32 3.45 5.20
N ILE A 111 2.98 2.18 5.36
CA ILE A 111 1.66 1.69 5.74
C ILE A 111 1.83 0.84 6.99
N PRO A 112 1.36 1.30 8.17
CA PRO A 112 1.52 0.56 9.41
C PRO A 112 0.58 -0.64 9.50
N ILE A 113 0.86 -1.52 10.46
CA ILE A 113 -0.05 -2.57 10.90
C ILE A 113 -1.43 -1.97 11.20
N GLY A 114 -2.51 -2.71 10.86
CA GLY A 114 -3.88 -2.26 11.06
C GLY A 114 -4.47 -1.49 9.87
N MET A 115 -3.83 -1.60 8.71
CA MET A 115 -4.34 -1.07 7.44
C MET A 115 -4.70 -2.21 6.48
N ALA A 116 -5.76 -2.02 5.71
CA ALA A 116 -6.01 -2.78 4.48
C ALA A 116 -5.47 -1.98 3.30
N HIS A 117 -4.73 -2.64 2.42
CA HIS A 117 -3.96 -2.01 1.36
C HIS A 117 -4.29 -2.63 0.00
N GLY A 118 -4.40 -1.80 -1.01
CA GLY A 118 -4.56 -2.22 -2.40
C GLY A 118 -4.10 -1.15 -3.37
N PHE A 119 -3.92 -1.55 -4.62
CA PHE A 119 -3.58 -0.61 -5.68
C PHE A 119 -4.23 -0.99 -7.00
N LEU A 120 -4.48 0.01 -7.82
CA LEU A 120 -4.87 -0.10 -9.22
C LEU A 120 -3.70 0.27 -10.12
N SER A 121 -3.30 -0.62 -11.02
CA SER A 121 -2.31 -0.30 -12.05
C SER A 121 -2.93 0.62 -13.11
N LEU A 122 -2.32 1.78 -13.32
CA LEU A 122 -2.78 2.78 -14.29
C LEU A 122 -2.16 2.59 -15.67
N GLU A 123 -1.06 1.82 -15.74
CA GLU A 123 -0.29 1.58 -16.95
C GLU A 123 0.05 0.10 -17.17
N ASN A 124 0.37 -0.24 -18.42
CA ASN A 124 0.89 -1.58 -18.73
C ASN A 124 2.33 -1.73 -18.23
N HIS A 125 2.69 -2.96 -17.87
CA HIS A 125 4.04 -3.31 -17.39
C HIS A 125 4.46 -2.55 -16.13
N THR A 126 3.50 -2.18 -15.28
CA THR A 126 3.77 -1.55 -13.98
C THR A 126 4.46 -2.53 -13.04
N ILE A 127 5.64 -2.15 -12.55
CA ILE A 127 6.40 -2.90 -11.55
C ILE A 127 6.23 -2.22 -10.20
N PHE A 128 5.55 -2.92 -9.30
CA PHE A 128 5.29 -2.49 -7.92
C PHE A 128 6.12 -3.33 -6.96
N SER A 129 6.87 -2.67 -6.09
CA SER A 129 7.74 -3.32 -5.10
C SER A 129 7.39 -2.86 -3.69
N TYR A 130 7.52 -3.75 -2.71
CA TYR A 130 7.27 -3.38 -1.32
C TYR A 130 8.04 -4.24 -0.33
N LYS A 131 8.44 -3.60 0.77
CA LYS A 131 9.05 -4.23 1.94
C LYS A 131 7.99 -4.53 2.98
N CYS A 132 8.14 -5.64 3.71
CA CYS A 132 7.29 -6.07 4.82
C CYS A 132 8.09 -6.24 6.10
N SER A 133 7.50 -5.84 7.23
CA SER A 133 8.12 -5.97 8.56
C SER A 133 7.99 -7.38 9.15
N ASN A 134 7.22 -8.26 8.53
CA ASN A 134 7.05 -9.64 8.95
C ASN A 134 6.94 -10.56 7.74
N PHE A 135 7.06 -11.87 7.94
CA PHE A 135 6.96 -12.85 6.87
C PHE A 135 5.52 -13.09 6.42
N TYR A 136 5.36 -13.49 5.17
CA TYR A 136 4.05 -13.90 4.65
C TYR A 136 3.55 -15.16 5.34
N ASN A 137 2.28 -15.11 5.74
CA ASN A 137 1.58 -16.26 6.30
C ASN A 137 0.17 -16.34 5.69
N LYS A 138 -0.09 -17.41 4.93
CA LYS A 138 -1.35 -17.60 4.20
C LYS A 138 -2.59 -17.65 5.12
N GLU A 139 -2.48 -18.24 6.30
CA GLU A 139 -3.59 -18.38 7.25
C GLU A 139 -3.94 -17.05 7.94
N SER A 140 -2.99 -16.14 8.00
CA SER A 140 -3.17 -14.80 8.55
C SER A 140 -3.67 -13.78 7.52
N GLU A 141 -3.69 -14.16 6.23
CA GLU A 141 -4.13 -13.26 5.18
C GLU A 141 -5.62 -12.93 5.29
N GLY A 142 -5.96 -11.67 5.09
CA GLY A 142 -7.34 -11.18 5.03
C GLY A 142 -7.54 -10.26 3.84
N THR A 143 -8.79 -10.23 3.35
CA THR A 143 -9.20 -9.38 2.23
C THR A 143 -10.51 -8.68 2.54
N ILE A 144 -10.64 -7.44 2.06
CA ILE A 144 -11.88 -6.66 2.08
C ILE A 144 -12.21 -6.29 0.63
N LYS A 145 -13.49 -6.27 0.32
CA LYS A 145 -13.97 -6.01 -1.04
C LYS A 145 -13.54 -4.62 -1.53
N TRP A 146 -12.88 -4.55 -2.68
CA TRP A 146 -12.32 -3.33 -3.24
C TRP A 146 -13.36 -2.22 -3.52
N ASN A 147 -14.57 -2.61 -3.98
CA ASN A 147 -15.68 -1.72 -4.30
C ASN A 147 -16.79 -1.73 -3.23
N ASP A 148 -16.40 -1.91 -1.98
CA ASP A 148 -17.35 -1.94 -0.88
C ASP A 148 -18.10 -0.61 -0.76
N PRO A 149 -19.45 -0.60 -0.66
CA PRO A 149 -20.24 0.62 -0.61
C PRO A 149 -20.04 1.44 0.68
N ASP A 150 -19.69 0.78 1.80
CA ASP A 150 -19.46 1.47 3.07
C ASP A 150 -18.11 2.20 3.07
N LEU A 151 -17.11 1.63 2.39
CA LEU A 151 -15.81 2.28 2.15
C LEU A 151 -15.90 3.35 1.07
N ASN A 152 -16.74 3.15 0.03
CA ASN A 152 -17.00 4.07 -1.07
C ASN A 152 -15.73 4.64 -1.73
N ILE A 153 -14.72 3.79 -1.93
CA ILE A 153 -13.45 4.17 -2.54
C ILE A 153 -13.68 4.58 -3.99
N LYS A 154 -13.14 5.74 -4.36
CA LYS A 154 -13.30 6.32 -5.72
C LYS A 154 -12.22 5.82 -6.67
N TRP A 155 -12.31 4.56 -7.08
CA TRP A 155 -11.42 4.02 -8.09
C TRP A 155 -11.73 4.60 -9.48
N PRO A 156 -10.73 4.98 -10.28
CA PRO A 156 -10.94 5.50 -11.64
C PRO A 156 -11.15 4.37 -12.67
N VAL A 157 -11.77 3.28 -12.26
CA VAL A 157 -12.07 2.11 -13.09
C VAL A 157 -13.40 1.50 -12.66
N SER A 158 -14.21 1.07 -13.62
CA SER A 158 -15.50 0.43 -13.33
C SER A 158 -15.40 -1.11 -13.27
N ASN A 159 -14.53 -1.70 -14.09
CA ASN A 159 -14.37 -3.15 -14.23
C ASN A 159 -12.89 -3.51 -14.23
N PRO A 160 -12.22 -3.51 -13.05
CA PRO A 160 -10.83 -3.91 -12.96
C PRO A 160 -10.65 -5.41 -13.18
N ILE A 161 -9.44 -5.79 -13.56
CA ILE A 161 -9.03 -7.20 -13.60
C ILE A 161 -8.62 -7.61 -12.19
N LEU A 162 -9.30 -8.63 -11.65
CA LEU A 162 -9.13 -9.11 -10.27
C LEU A 162 -8.60 -10.54 -10.23
N SER A 163 -7.98 -10.90 -9.12
CA SER A 163 -7.81 -12.31 -8.76
C SER A 163 -9.12 -12.89 -8.21
N GLU A 164 -9.30 -14.20 -8.29
CA GLU A 164 -10.45 -14.90 -7.70
C GLU A 164 -10.63 -14.56 -6.21
N LYS A 165 -9.52 -14.42 -5.48
CA LYS A 165 -9.52 -14.02 -4.06
C LYS A 165 -10.09 -12.63 -3.87
N ASP A 166 -9.71 -11.66 -4.70
CA ASP A 166 -10.15 -10.26 -4.57
C ASP A 166 -11.60 -10.09 -5.02
N GLU A 167 -12.03 -10.87 -6.01
CA GLU A 167 -13.43 -10.91 -6.47
C GLU A 167 -14.38 -11.43 -5.38
N ASN A 168 -13.95 -12.48 -4.65
CA ASN A 168 -14.71 -13.12 -3.58
C ASN A 168 -14.44 -12.53 -2.19
N ALA A 169 -13.80 -11.37 -2.09
CA ALA A 169 -13.48 -10.71 -0.84
C ALA A 169 -14.73 -10.34 -0.02
N LYS A 170 -14.61 -10.35 1.31
CA LYS A 170 -15.69 -10.03 2.24
C LYS A 170 -16.06 -8.55 2.18
N LYS A 171 -17.35 -8.25 2.36
CA LYS A 171 -17.82 -6.88 2.55
C LYS A 171 -17.31 -6.31 3.88
N PHE A 172 -17.08 -4.98 3.92
CA PHE A 172 -16.66 -4.27 5.12
C PHE A 172 -17.69 -4.39 6.26
N SER A 173 -19.00 -4.37 5.95
CA SER A 173 -20.08 -4.56 6.90
C SER A 173 -20.06 -5.92 7.62
N SER A 174 -19.46 -6.95 7.02
CA SER A 174 -19.30 -8.28 7.63
C SER A 174 -17.88 -8.56 8.13
N PHE A 175 -17.01 -7.55 8.04
CA PHE A 175 -15.62 -7.65 8.48
C PHE A 175 -15.51 -7.34 9.99
N VAL A 176 -14.87 -8.25 10.71
CA VAL A 176 -14.48 -8.01 12.12
C VAL A 176 -12.99 -7.74 12.14
N SER A 177 -12.62 -6.53 12.50
CA SER A 177 -11.22 -6.13 12.55
C SER A 177 -10.47 -6.89 13.65
N PRO A 178 -9.29 -7.41 13.35
CA PRO A 178 -8.39 -8.01 14.34
C PRO A 178 -7.44 -6.98 15.01
N PHE A 179 -7.65 -5.65 14.80
CA PHE A 179 -6.76 -4.56 15.23
C PHE A 179 -7.44 -3.53 16.14
#